data_898dcca395514b30f56aa494aa4faf7c
#
_entry.id   898dcca395514b30f56aa494aa4faf7c
#
_cell.length_a   1.000
_cell.length_b   1.000
_cell.length_c   1.000
_cell.angle_alpha   90.00
_cell.angle_beta   90.00
_cell.angle_gamma   90.00
#
_symmetry.space_group_name_H-M   'P 1'
#
loop_
_entity.id
_entity.type
_entity.pdbx_description
1 polymer ?
#
loop_
_entity_poly.entity_id
_entity_poly.type
_entity_poly.pdbx_seq_one_letter_code
_entity_poly.pdbx_strand_id
1 'polypeptide(L)'
;ARWDTRCVRTNDVTTEYCHDDIITLVEKAGANIDTIMLTKPYKAADVIFLDHMLTQLEKKLGLPNRIGIEVLIEEVQALQNVEEIATCSDRLEAPIFGMGDYAGSQGNDTADIGASGTYPGDIFHYARFRIAMAARAAGTDAVDGPFANFKNDEAYRSEAMRARSLGMVGKWAIHPAQIPLALDVFSPSQEEVDRAGKLEQAYREAEAAGLGAAQVDGIMIDVAVVRLVQNTLRKADLIGM
;
A
#
# COMPACT_ATOMS: atom_id res chain seq x y z
N ALA A 1 -18.52 -10.74 -8.73
CA ALA A 1 -17.27 -9.97 -8.76
C ALA A 1 -16.14 -10.93 -8.42
N ARG A 2 -15.10 -10.93 -9.21
CA ARG A 2 -13.88 -11.67 -8.92
C ARG A 2 -13.01 -10.74 -8.08
N TRP A 3 -12.63 -11.20 -6.89
CA TRP A 3 -11.64 -10.53 -6.06
C TRP A 3 -10.26 -10.94 -6.59
N ASP A 4 -9.37 -9.99 -6.78
CA ASP A 4 -8.02 -10.29 -7.28
C ASP A 4 -7.13 -10.82 -6.16
N THR A 5 -7.32 -10.34 -4.91
CA THR A 5 -6.59 -10.81 -3.73
C THR A 5 -7.54 -11.04 -2.56
N ARG A 6 -7.43 -12.21 -1.93
CA ARG A 6 -8.18 -12.58 -0.73
C ARG A 6 -7.26 -12.51 0.47
N CYS A 7 -7.35 -11.40 1.20
CA CYS A 7 -6.59 -11.14 2.42
C CYS A 7 -7.43 -11.45 3.65
N VAL A 8 -6.83 -12.09 4.65
CA VAL A 8 -7.45 -12.34 5.95
C VAL A 8 -6.60 -11.73 7.05
N ARG A 9 -7.21 -10.94 7.91
CA ARG A 9 -6.54 -10.28 9.04
C ARG A 9 -6.56 -11.16 10.29
N THR A 10 -5.40 -11.31 10.96
CA THR A 10 -5.26 -12.00 12.25
C THR A 10 -5.51 -11.08 13.43
N ASN A 11 -5.62 -11.66 14.63
CA ASN A 11 -5.50 -10.91 15.87
C ASN A 11 -4.07 -10.34 16.03
N ASP A 12 -3.92 -9.43 17.00
CA ASP A 12 -2.65 -8.81 17.36
C ASP A 12 -1.57 -9.87 17.63
N VAL A 13 -0.41 -9.68 17.00
CA VAL A 13 0.73 -10.62 17.06
C VAL A 13 1.25 -10.88 18.47
N THR A 14 0.98 -9.97 19.41
CA THR A 14 1.42 -10.08 20.81
C THR A 14 0.42 -10.85 21.69
N THR A 15 -0.75 -11.21 21.14
CA THR A 15 -1.78 -11.96 21.88
C THR A 15 -1.64 -13.47 21.73
N GLU A 16 -2.20 -14.20 22.67
CA GLU A 16 -2.30 -15.65 22.62
C GLU A 16 -3.16 -16.18 21.47
N TYR A 17 -3.93 -15.35 20.80
CA TYR A 17 -4.86 -15.75 19.72
C TYR A 17 -4.19 -15.80 18.35
N CYS A 18 -3.16 -15.00 18.10
CA CYS A 18 -2.58 -14.80 16.76
C CYS A 18 -2.11 -16.13 16.13
N HIS A 19 -1.40 -16.96 16.87
CA HIS A 19 -0.88 -18.22 16.34
C HIS A 19 -1.99 -19.21 15.99
N ASP A 20 -3.06 -19.28 16.81
CA ASP A 20 -4.22 -20.13 16.55
C ASP A 20 -5.01 -19.66 15.34
N ASP A 21 -5.12 -18.35 15.13
CA ASP A 21 -5.70 -17.77 13.92
C ASP A 21 -4.95 -18.26 12.69
N ILE A 22 -3.62 -18.09 12.67
CA ILE A 22 -2.77 -18.48 11.54
C ILE A 22 -2.93 -19.96 11.22
N ILE A 23 -2.84 -20.84 12.24
CA ILE A 23 -3.00 -22.28 12.07
C ILE A 23 -4.38 -22.59 11.50
N THR A 24 -5.42 -22.06 12.12
CA THR A 24 -6.82 -22.34 11.75
C THR A 24 -7.14 -21.86 10.33
N LEU A 25 -6.70 -20.66 9.97
CA LEU A 25 -6.93 -20.08 8.65
C LEU A 25 -6.23 -20.91 7.56
N VAL A 26 -4.96 -21.25 7.77
CA VAL A 26 -4.18 -21.98 6.78
C VAL A 26 -4.66 -23.44 6.66
N GLU A 27 -4.96 -24.11 7.75
CA GLU A 27 -5.48 -25.49 7.73
C GLU A 27 -6.87 -25.60 7.08
N LYS A 28 -7.75 -24.63 7.29
CA LYS A 28 -9.13 -24.68 6.77
C LYS A 28 -9.32 -24.04 5.42
N ALA A 29 -8.52 -23.02 5.08
CA ALA A 29 -8.76 -22.19 3.90
C ALA A 29 -7.48 -21.82 3.13
N GLY A 30 -6.30 -22.32 3.48
CA GLY A 30 -5.01 -21.88 2.92
C GLY A 30 -4.93 -21.94 1.39
N ALA A 31 -5.57 -22.94 0.75
CA ALA A 31 -5.63 -23.01 -0.71
C ALA A 31 -6.46 -21.87 -1.37
N ASN A 32 -7.23 -21.12 -0.58
CA ASN A 32 -8.12 -20.04 -1.02
C ASN A 32 -7.72 -18.67 -0.46
N ILE A 33 -6.63 -18.59 0.30
CA ILE A 33 -6.09 -17.35 0.87
C ILE A 33 -4.88 -16.95 0.02
N ASP A 34 -4.85 -15.70 -0.39
CA ASP A 34 -3.73 -15.15 -1.16
C ASP A 34 -2.73 -14.46 -0.22
N THR A 35 -3.23 -13.70 0.77
CA THR A 35 -2.39 -13.01 1.77
C THR A 35 -2.97 -13.13 3.19
N ILE A 36 -2.10 -13.08 4.19
CA ILE A 36 -2.47 -12.88 5.60
C ILE A 36 -1.94 -11.54 6.06
N MET A 37 -2.82 -10.74 6.66
CA MET A 37 -2.49 -9.46 7.24
C MET A 37 -2.17 -9.60 8.72
N LEU A 38 -0.90 -9.34 9.06
CA LEU A 38 -0.42 -9.31 10.43
C LEU A 38 -0.73 -7.94 11.04
N THR A 39 -1.47 -7.94 12.15
CA THR A 39 -1.77 -6.72 12.90
C THR A 39 -0.71 -6.47 13.95
N LYS A 40 -0.42 -5.20 14.19
CA LYS A 40 0.50 -4.70 15.24
C LYS A 40 1.87 -5.38 15.27
N PRO A 41 2.55 -5.60 14.12
CA PRO A 41 3.96 -5.97 14.18
C PRO A 41 4.77 -4.77 14.70
N TYR A 42 5.59 -4.98 15.72
CA TYR A 42 6.45 -3.93 16.29
C TYR A 42 7.85 -3.89 15.63
N LYS A 43 8.27 -5.01 15.06
CA LYS A 43 9.62 -5.23 14.54
C LYS A 43 9.64 -6.33 13.47
N ALA A 44 10.72 -6.40 12.72
CA ALA A 44 10.93 -7.43 11.69
C ALA A 44 10.75 -8.87 12.21
N ALA A 45 11.14 -9.15 13.45
CA ALA A 45 11.00 -10.49 14.04
C ALA A 45 9.55 -10.98 14.11
N ASP A 46 8.57 -10.08 14.23
CA ASP A 46 7.15 -10.42 14.28
C ASP A 46 6.65 -10.90 12.91
N VAL A 47 7.16 -10.29 11.85
CA VAL A 47 6.87 -10.71 10.46
C VAL A 47 7.58 -12.02 10.12
N ILE A 48 8.83 -12.17 10.54
CA ILE A 48 9.61 -13.40 10.36
C ILE A 48 8.93 -14.58 11.08
N PHE A 49 8.33 -14.36 12.24
CA PHE A 49 7.52 -15.37 12.93
C PHE A 49 6.39 -15.88 12.02
N LEU A 50 5.60 -14.97 11.43
CA LEU A 50 4.53 -15.34 10.51
C LEU A 50 5.08 -16.08 9.27
N ASP A 51 6.17 -15.60 8.67
CA ASP A 51 6.80 -16.24 7.50
C ASP A 51 7.19 -17.70 7.80
N HIS A 52 7.82 -17.94 8.95
CA HIS A 52 8.17 -19.30 9.37
C HIS A 52 6.94 -20.18 9.60
N MET A 53 5.90 -19.67 10.24
CA MET A 53 4.66 -20.41 10.42
C MET A 53 4.01 -20.79 9.09
N LEU A 54 3.89 -19.82 8.18
CA LEU A 54 3.34 -20.07 6.84
C LEU A 54 4.15 -21.11 6.08
N THR A 55 5.46 -20.96 6.08
CA THR A 55 6.37 -21.92 5.41
C THR A 55 6.19 -23.37 5.93
N GLN A 56 6.04 -23.54 7.24
CA GLN A 56 5.83 -24.84 7.86
C GLN A 56 4.45 -25.43 7.54
N LEU A 57 3.40 -24.60 7.61
CA LEU A 57 2.03 -25.00 7.33
C LEU A 57 1.82 -25.33 5.87
N GLU A 58 2.31 -24.52 4.95
CA GLU A 58 2.27 -24.75 3.50
C GLU A 58 2.92 -26.10 3.15
N LYS A 59 4.10 -26.35 3.71
CA LYS A 59 4.83 -27.62 3.51
C LYS A 59 4.07 -28.81 4.11
N LYS A 60 3.54 -28.66 5.34
CA LYS A 60 2.75 -29.70 6.03
C LYS A 60 1.51 -30.10 5.24
N LEU A 61 0.83 -29.10 4.66
CA LEU A 61 -0.46 -29.27 3.99
C LEU A 61 -0.32 -29.50 2.47
N GLY A 62 0.88 -29.33 1.91
CA GLY A 62 1.11 -29.42 0.47
C GLY A 62 0.34 -28.36 -0.32
N LEU A 63 0.28 -27.11 0.18
CA LEU A 63 -0.47 -26.06 -0.48
C LEU A 63 0.15 -25.72 -1.84
N PRO A 64 -0.68 -25.47 -2.88
CA PRO A 64 -0.19 -25.20 -4.24
C PRO A 64 0.44 -23.82 -4.40
N ASN A 65 0.04 -22.87 -3.58
CA ASN A 65 0.45 -21.47 -3.64
C ASN A 65 1.13 -21.05 -2.34
N ARG A 66 2.09 -20.15 -2.46
CA ARG A 66 2.71 -19.45 -1.34
C ARG A 66 1.77 -18.32 -0.90
N ILE A 67 1.46 -18.25 0.39
CA ILE A 67 0.64 -17.21 0.99
C ILE A 67 1.52 -15.98 1.23
N GLY A 68 1.11 -14.81 0.71
CA GLY A 68 1.76 -13.54 0.94
C GLY A 68 1.49 -12.97 2.34
N ILE A 69 2.22 -11.92 2.70
CA ILE A 69 2.08 -11.21 3.96
C ILE A 69 1.76 -9.74 3.68
N GLU A 70 0.74 -9.22 4.31
CA GLU A 70 0.53 -7.79 4.48
C GLU A 70 0.76 -7.42 5.95
N VAL A 71 1.22 -6.21 6.23
CA VAL A 71 1.45 -5.75 7.60
C VAL A 71 0.72 -4.44 7.86
N LEU A 72 0.08 -4.34 9.02
CA LEU A 72 -0.60 -3.13 9.43
C LEU A 72 0.33 -2.30 10.33
N ILE A 73 0.84 -1.20 9.81
CA ILE A 73 1.70 -0.25 10.54
C ILE A 73 0.79 0.70 11.32
N GLU A 74 0.53 0.36 12.56
CA GLU A 74 -0.47 1.02 13.42
C GLU A 74 0.03 1.30 14.84
N GLU A 75 1.34 1.11 15.08
CA GLU A 75 2.02 1.45 16.32
C GLU A 75 3.24 2.32 16.02
N VAL A 76 3.59 3.22 16.94
CA VAL A 76 4.76 4.11 16.75
C VAL A 76 6.05 3.32 16.62
N GLN A 77 6.20 2.21 17.33
CA GLN A 77 7.35 1.32 17.23
C GLN A 77 7.43 0.64 15.85
N ALA A 78 6.27 0.24 15.29
CA ALA A 78 6.21 -0.29 13.94
C ALA A 78 6.69 0.74 12.91
N LEU A 79 6.27 2.01 13.05
CA LEU A 79 6.74 3.08 12.18
C LEU A 79 8.23 3.37 12.36
N GLN A 80 8.76 3.29 13.58
CA GLN A 80 10.21 3.44 13.82
C GLN A 80 11.02 2.35 13.12
N ASN A 81 10.48 1.14 12.98
CA ASN A 81 11.14 -0.03 12.40
C ASN A 81 10.64 -0.36 10.98
N VAL A 82 9.93 0.56 10.33
CA VAL A 82 9.21 0.26 9.08
C VAL A 82 10.12 -0.18 7.94
N GLU A 83 11.34 0.34 7.86
CA GLU A 83 12.32 -0.04 6.83
C GLU A 83 12.79 -1.48 7.03
N GLU A 84 13.04 -1.90 8.27
CA GLU A 84 13.39 -3.29 8.58
C GLU A 84 12.20 -4.23 8.37
N ILE A 85 11.00 -3.82 8.78
CA ILE A 85 9.76 -4.58 8.54
C ILE A 85 9.54 -4.77 7.05
N ALA A 86 9.69 -3.71 6.25
CA ALA A 86 9.43 -3.76 4.81
C ALA A 86 10.37 -4.69 4.03
N THR A 87 11.55 -4.99 4.57
CA THR A 87 12.59 -5.76 3.89
C THR A 87 12.88 -7.14 4.50
N CYS A 88 12.20 -7.52 5.60
CA CYS A 88 12.58 -8.71 6.36
C CYS A 88 12.08 -10.05 5.76
N SER A 89 11.15 -10.01 4.82
CA SER A 89 10.60 -11.21 4.18
C SER A 89 10.23 -10.92 2.73
N ASP A 90 10.56 -11.83 1.84
CA ASP A 90 10.17 -11.81 0.43
C ASP A 90 8.70 -12.22 0.20
N ARG A 91 7.96 -12.52 1.28
CA ARG A 91 6.50 -12.71 1.29
C ARG A 91 5.77 -11.38 1.46
N LEU A 92 6.45 -10.32 1.90
CA LEU A 92 5.79 -9.06 2.17
C LEU A 92 5.35 -8.38 0.88
N GLU A 93 4.05 -8.19 0.73
CA GLU A 93 3.44 -7.58 -0.44
C GLU A 93 3.14 -6.10 -0.22
N ALA A 94 2.64 -5.75 0.98
CA ALA A 94 2.30 -4.36 1.29
C ALA A 94 2.34 -4.04 2.78
N PRO A 95 3.02 -2.97 3.21
CA PRO A 95 2.72 -2.28 4.44
C PRO A 95 1.50 -1.37 4.26
N ILE A 96 0.59 -1.42 5.24
CA ILE A 96 -0.67 -0.66 5.26
C ILE A 96 -0.66 0.27 6.47
N PHE A 97 -1.11 1.49 6.31
CA PHE A 97 -1.14 2.45 7.41
C PHE A 97 -2.42 2.35 8.24
N GLY A 98 -2.32 1.87 9.48
CA GLY A 98 -3.44 1.80 10.43
C GLY A 98 -3.59 3.07 11.26
N MET A 99 -4.04 4.17 10.64
CA MET A 99 -4.02 5.51 11.24
C MET A 99 -4.82 5.67 12.53
N GLY A 100 -5.85 4.86 12.75
CA GLY A 100 -6.67 4.93 13.97
C GLY A 100 -5.89 4.50 15.22
N ASP A 101 -5.39 3.28 15.21
CA ASP A 101 -4.56 2.75 16.30
C ASP A 101 -3.25 3.53 16.40
N TYR A 102 -2.65 3.93 15.27
CA TYR A 102 -1.45 4.76 15.26
C TYR A 102 -1.66 6.10 15.98
N ALA A 103 -2.80 6.78 15.77
CA ALA A 103 -3.12 8.02 16.47
C ALA A 103 -3.18 7.82 18.00
N GLY A 104 -3.78 6.70 18.43
CA GLY A 104 -3.80 6.32 19.85
C GLY A 104 -2.41 6.00 20.38
N SER A 105 -1.61 5.23 19.64
CA SER A 105 -0.23 4.88 19.98
C SER A 105 0.69 6.10 20.08
N GLN A 106 0.49 7.09 19.20
CA GLN A 106 1.23 8.35 19.21
C GLN A 106 0.73 9.33 20.27
N GLY A 107 -0.45 9.10 20.86
CA GLY A 107 -1.07 10.02 21.81
C GLY A 107 -1.64 11.28 21.14
N ASN A 108 -2.13 11.14 19.90
CA ASN A 108 -2.77 12.24 19.20
C ASN A 108 -4.12 12.58 19.86
N ASP A 109 -4.36 13.86 20.04
CA ASP A 109 -5.65 14.39 20.53
C ASP A 109 -6.63 14.57 19.37
N THR A 110 -7.09 13.46 18.78
CA THR A 110 -8.08 13.42 17.71
C THR A 110 -9.25 12.54 18.08
N ALA A 111 -10.47 13.08 17.91
CA ALA A 111 -11.70 12.32 18.21
C ALA A 111 -12.10 11.36 17.07
N ASP A 112 -11.72 11.65 15.85
CA ASP A 112 -12.15 10.91 14.66
C ASP A 112 -10.97 10.30 13.89
N ILE A 113 -11.11 9.04 13.50
CA ILE A 113 -10.13 8.34 12.66
C ILE A 113 -10.08 8.99 11.27
N GLY A 114 -8.91 9.46 10.87
CA GLY A 114 -8.68 10.15 9.60
C GLY A 114 -8.92 11.68 9.66
N ALA A 115 -9.39 12.22 10.77
CA ALA A 115 -9.53 13.66 10.93
C ALA A 115 -8.20 14.31 11.34
N SER A 116 -7.86 15.42 10.72
CA SER A 116 -6.67 16.23 11.07
C SER A 116 -6.92 17.22 12.22
N GLY A 117 -8.13 17.24 12.79
CA GLY A 117 -8.51 18.18 13.86
C GLY A 117 -8.31 19.65 13.44
N THR A 118 -7.75 20.45 14.34
CA THR A 118 -7.42 21.87 14.10
C THR A 118 -5.99 22.07 13.56
N TYR A 119 -5.22 21.00 13.38
CA TYR A 119 -3.87 21.12 12.84
C TYR A 119 -3.92 21.57 11.37
N PRO A 120 -3.16 22.59 10.98
CA PRO A 120 -3.27 23.20 9.65
C PRO A 120 -2.68 22.34 8.51
N GLY A 121 -2.10 21.20 8.83
CA GLY A 121 -1.52 20.25 7.88
C GLY A 121 -2.14 18.86 8.01
N ASP A 122 -1.53 17.88 7.37
CA ASP A 122 -1.84 16.46 7.57
C ASP A 122 -0.98 15.93 8.72
N ILE A 123 -1.59 15.64 9.87
CA ILE A 123 -0.90 15.08 11.04
C ILE A 123 -0.25 13.72 10.76
N PHE A 124 -0.72 13.00 9.75
CA PHE A 124 -0.21 11.70 9.34
C PHE A 124 0.75 11.76 8.14
N HIS A 125 1.07 12.97 7.64
CA HIS A 125 1.95 13.13 6.48
C HIS A 125 3.27 12.38 6.64
N TYR A 126 3.94 12.56 7.79
CA TYR A 126 5.22 11.90 8.06
C TYR A 126 5.10 10.37 8.07
N ALA A 127 4.06 9.84 8.72
CA ALA A 127 3.85 8.40 8.78
C ALA A 127 3.59 7.81 7.39
N ARG A 128 2.68 8.40 6.59
CA ARG A 128 2.41 7.99 5.22
C ARG A 128 3.65 8.06 4.34
N PHE A 129 4.41 9.15 4.45
CA PHE A 129 5.63 9.33 3.67
C PHE A 129 6.67 8.24 3.98
N ARG A 130 6.92 7.96 5.27
CA ARG A 130 7.87 6.91 5.68
C ARG A 130 7.45 5.53 5.21
N ILE A 131 6.18 5.18 5.37
CA ILE A 131 5.64 3.88 4.92
C ILE A 131 5.78 3.74 3.40
N ALA A 132 5.39 4.76 2.64
CA ALA A 132 5.51 4.75 1.18
C ALA A 132 6.98 4.64 0.72
N MET A 133 7.89 5.35 1.39
CA MET A 133 9.33 5.29 1.11
C MET A 133 9.90 3.89 1.40
N ALA A 134 9.57 3.33 2.56
CA ALA A 134 10.04 1.99 2.96
C ALA A 134 9.54 0.90 2.00
N ALA A 135 8.25 0.92 1.65
CA ALA A 135 7.66 0.01 0.67
C ALA A 135 8.35 0.13 -0.69
N ARG A 136 8.55 1.35 -1.17
CA ARG A 136 9.21 1.59 -2.46
C ARG A 136 10.66 1.11 -2.47
N ALA A 137 11.40 1.30 -1.38
CA ALA A 137 12.76 0.81 -1.22
C ALA A 137 12.83 -0.73 -1.21
N ALA A 138 11.81 -1.37 -0.63
CA ALA A 138 11.66 -2.84 -0.60
C ALA A 138 11.10 -3.43 -1.91
N GLY A 139 10.64 -2.59 -2.86
CA GLY A 139 10.02 -3.06 -4.10
C GLY A 139 8.57 -3.53 -3.92
N THR A 140 7.93 -3.16 -2.81
CA THR A 140 6.53 -3.46 -2.50
C THR A 140 5.63 -2.23 -2.63
N ASP A 141 4.33 -2.40 -2.48
CA ASP A 141 3.34 -1.33 -2.55
C ASP A 141 2.87 -0.89 -1.15
N ALA A 142 2.66 0.41 -0.96
CA ALA A 142 2.08 0.96 0.26
C ALA A 142 0.60 1.30 0.07
N VAL A 143 -0.23 0.96 1.06
CA VAL A 143 -1.67 1.24 1.05
C VAL A 143 -2.04 2.12 2.24
N ASP A 144 -2.87 3.13 2.01
CA ASP A 144 -3.40 3.98 3.07
C ASP A 144 -4.56 3.30 3.81
N GLY A 145 -4.74 3.67 5.05
CA GLY A 145 -5.71 3.06 5.94
C GLY A 145 -7.15 3.55 5.77
N PRO A 146 -8.03 3.18 6.71
CA PRO A 146 -9.45 3.50 6.64
C PRO A 146 -9.73 4.98 6.90
N PHE A 147 -10.88 5.45 6.37
CA PHE A 147 -11.49 6.72 6.73
C PHE A 147 -12.87 6.45 7.35
N ALA A 148 -13.03 6.77 8.63
CA ALA A 148 -14.17 6.31 9.42
C ALA A 148 -15.52 6.96 9.01
N ASN A 149 -15.50 8.25 8.64
CA ASN A 149 -16.72 8.94 8.26
C ASN A 149 -17.11 8.64 6.79
N PHE A 150 -17.66 7.44 6.57
CA PHE A 150 -18.03 6.97 5.24
C PHE A 150 -19.14 7.77 4.54
N LYS A 151 -19.73 8.78 5.21
CA LYS A 151 -20.72 9.70 4.63
C LYS A 151 -20.07 10.98 4.08
N ASN A 152 -18.80 11.19 4.28
CA ASN A 152 -18.06 12.36 3.82
C ASN A 152 -17.13 12.00 2.66
N ASP A 153 -17.70 11.93 1.46
CA ASP A 153 -17.00 11.57 0.24
C ASP A 153 -15.87 12.53 -0.12
N GLU A 154 -16.07 13.83 0.11
CA GLU A 154 -15.10 14.87 -0.19
C GLU A 154 -13.84 14.72 0.69
N ALA A 155 -14.03 14.51 2.00
CA ALA A 155 -12.92 14.29 2.91
C ALA A 155 -12.16 12.97 2.60
N TYR A 156 -12.90 11.90 2.25
CA TYR A 156 -12.29 10.64 1.80
C TYR A 156 -11.41 10.85 0.57
N ARG A 157 -11.93 11.53 -0.47
CA ARG A 157 -11.18 11.85 -1.69
C ARG A 157 -9.95 12.70 -1.40
N SER A 158 -10.10 13.74 -0.58
CA SER A 158 -9.00 14.63 -0.21
C SER A 158 -7.88 13.88 0.49
N GLU A 159 -8.20 12.97 1.41
CA GLU A 159 -7.22 12.13 2.09
C GLU A 159 -6.56 11.12 1.13
N ALA A 160 -7.35 10.47 0.28
CA ALA A 160 -6.87 9.56 -0.75
C ALA A 160 -5.91 10.25 -1.75
N MET A 161 -6.23 11.48 -2.16
CA MET A 161 -5.35 12.30 -3.01
C MET A 161 -4.00 12.63 -2.34
N ARG A 162 -4.01 12.94 -1.04
CA ARG A 162 -2.75 13.12 -0.28
C ARG A 162 -1.92 11.84 -0.24
N ALA A 163 -2.55 10.69 0.04
CA ALA A 163 -1.87 9.39 0.04
C ALA A 163 -1.28 9.06 -1.34
N ARG A 164 -2.07 9.23 -2.43
CA ARG A 164 -1.59 9.07 -3.81
C ARG A 164 -0.39 9.95 -4.11
N SER A 165 -0.43 11.23 -3.69
CA SER A 165 0.67 12.19 -3.91
C SER A 165 1.97 11.80 -3.21
N LEU A 166 1.88 11.05 -2.10
CA LEU A 166 3.02 10.52 -1.36
C LEU A 166 3.54 9.18 -1.92
N GLY A 167 2.91 8.62 -2.96
CA GLY A 167 3.34 7.38 -3.60
C GLY A 167 2.62 6.12 -3.14
N MET A 168 1.59 6.23 -2.29
CA MET A 168 0.72 5.10 -1.97
C MET A 168 -0.13 4.72 -3.18
N VAL A 169 -0.47 3.43 -3.30
CA VAL A 169 -1.15 2.89 -4.48
C VAL A 169 -2.63 2.62 -4.26
N GLY A 170 -3.11 2.69 -3.03
CA GLY A 170 -4.50 2.42 -2.66
C GLY A 170 -4.85 2.98 -1.29
N LYS A 171 -6.12 2.83 -0.93
CA LYS A 171 -6.68 3.20 0.37
C LYS A 171 -7.78 2.22 0.75
N TRP A 172 -7.87 1.87 2.03
CA TRP A 172 -8.94 1.02 2.52
C TRP A 172 -10.32 1.66 2.33
N ALA A 173 -11.25 0.84 1.86
CA ALA A 173 -12.68 1.13 1.83
C ALA A 173 -13.36 0.27 2.90
N ILE A 174 -13.88 0.89 3.95
CA ILE A 174 -14.63 0.21 5.02
C ILE A 174 -16.13 0.17 4.77
N HIS A 175 -16.59 0.83 3.71
CA HIS A 175 -17.95 0.85 3.26
C HIS A 175 -17.99 0.78 1.71
N PRO A 176 -18.97 0.05 1.10
CA PRO A 176 -19.04 -0.08 -0.35
C PRO A 176 -19.07 1.25 -1.12
N ALA A 177 -19.65 2.31 -0.56
CA ALA A 177 -19.68 3.64 -1.16
C ALA A 177 -18.27 4.26 -1.35
N GLN A 178 -17.27 3.83 -0.57
CA GLN A 178 -15.90 4.32 -0.69
C GLN A 178 -15.12 3.67 -1.85
N ILE A 179 -15.56 2.51 -2.33
CA ILE A 179 -14.85 1.78 -3.40
C ILE A 179 -14.74 2.61 -4.68
N PRO A 180 -15.84 3.17 -5.25
CA PRO A 180 -15.72 3.98 -6.45
C PRO A 180 -14.89 5.25 -6.23
N LEU A 181 -14.89 5.81 -5.03
CA LEU A 181 -14.06 6.98 -4.69
C LEU A 181 -12.57 6.64 -4.70
N ALA A 182 -12.21 5.48 -4.14
CA ALA A 182 -10.83 5.00 -4.16
C ALA A 182 -10.37 4.71 -5.60
N LEU A 183 -11.17 3.99 -6.36
CA LEU A 183 -10.85 3.68 -7.76
C LEU A 183 -10.64 4.95 -8.59
N ASP A 184 -11.52 5.94 -8.45
CA ASP A 184 -11.40 7.22 -9.15
C ASP A 184 -10.09 7.98 -8.81
N VAL A 185 -9.69 7.94 -7.53
CA VAL A 185 -8.46 8.62 -7.09
C VAL A 185 -7.21 7.87 -7.51
N PHE A 186 -7.15 6.54 -7.37
CA PHE A 186 -5.91 5.77 -7.57
C PHE A 186 -5.71 5.26 -9.00
N SER A 187 -6.77 5.22 -9.83
CA SER A 187 -6.64 4.94 -11.26
C SER A 187 -6.13 6.17 -12.01
N PRO A 188 -5.29 6.01 -13.03
CA PRO A 188 -4.95 7.12 -13.91
C PRO A 188 -6.15 7.49 -14.80
N SER A 189 -6.31 8.77 -15.11
CA SER A 189 -7.26 9.21 -16.13
C SER A 189 -6.73 8.93 -17.53
N GLN A 190 -7.62 8.87 -18.54
CA GLN A 190 -7.19 8.73 -19.94
C GLN A 190 -6.25 9.87 -20.36
N GLU A 191 -6.51 11.10 -19.90
CA GLU A 191 -5.64 12.25 -20.18
C GLU A 191 -4.23 12.07 -19.58
N GLU A 192 -4.14 11.55 -18.34
CA GLU A 192 -2.84 11.24 -17.72
C GLU A 192 -2.09 10.15 -18.51
N VAL A 193 -2.79 9.12 -18.98
CA VAL A 193 -2.21 8.01 -19.78
C VAL A 193 -1.73 8.53 -21.14
N ASP A 194 -2.56 9.26 -21.86
CA ASP A 194 -2.21 9.81 -23.18
C ASP A 194 -1.00 10.75 -23.10
N ARG A 195 -0.99 11.61 -22.07
CA ARG A 195 0.15 12.49 -21.80
C ARG A 195 1.41 11.69 -21.46
N ALA A 196 1.30 10.67 -20.62
CA ALA A 196 2.42 9.82 -20.24
C ALA A 196 3.03 9.11 -21.47
N GLY A 197 2.19 8.55 -22.35
CA GLY A 197 2.60 7.92 -23.60
C GLY A 197 3.32 8.88 -24.55
N LYS A 198 2.77 10.10 -24.71
CA LYS A 198 3.39 11.15 -25.54
C LYS A 198 4.79 11.52 -25.03
N LEU A 199 4.95 11.67 -23.72
CA LEU A 199 6.23 12.05 -23.12
C LEU A 199 7.26 10.91 -23.23
N GLU A 200 6.85 9.67 -22.97
CA GLU A 200 7.72 8.51 -23.10
C GLU A 200 8.18 8.30 -24.54
N GLN A 201 7.29 8.42 -25.51
CA GLN A 201 7.62 8.29 -26.93
C GLN A 201 8.63 9.35 -27.38
N ALA A 202 8.41 10.62 -27.03
CA ALA A 202 9.33 11.70 -27.38
C ALA A 202 10.74 11.48 -26.82
N TYR A 203 10.85 10.95 -25.60
CA TYR A 203 12.15 10.62 -25.04
C TYR A 203 12.82 9.46 -25.77
N ARG A 204 12.08 8.37 -26.09
CA ARG A 204 12.63 7.25 -26.87
C ARG A 204 13.15 7.68 -28.24
N GLU A 205 12.44 8.58 -28.92
CA GLU A 205 12.87 9.13 -30.20
C GLU A 205 14.17 9.95 -30.05
N ALA A 206 14.26 10.77 -29.01
CA ALA A 206 15.48 11.54 -28.72
C ALA A 206 16.66 10.62 -28.36
N GLU A 207 16.45 9.60 -27.54
CA GLU A 207 17.44 8.60 -27.16
C GLU A 207 17.96 7.84 -28.40
N ALA A 208 17.07 7.43 -29.30
CA ALA A 208 17.44 6.79 -30.57
C ALA A 208 18.26 7.72 -31.50
N ALA A 209 18.07 9.04 -31.37
CA ALA A 209 18.87 10.06 -32.08
C ALA A 209 20.18 10.42 -31.36
N GLY A 210 20.52 9.75 -30.24
CA GLY A 210 21.73 10.01 -29.45
C GLY A 210 21.61 11.24 -28.54
N LEU A 211 20.41 11.74 -28.29
CA LEU A 211 20.13 12.89 -27.43
C LEU A 211 19.74 12.39 -26.01
N GLY A 212 20.24 13.05 -24.98
CA GLY A 212 19.94 12.71 -23.58
C GLY A 212 18.63 13.28 -23.04
N ALA A 213 17.95 14.13 -23.83
CA ALA A 213 16.70 14.77 -23.45
C ALA A 213 15.87 15.15 -24.68
N ALA A 214 14.56 15.26 -24.49
CA ALA A 214 13.59 15.79 -25.47
C ALA A 214 12.88 17.03 -24.91
N GLN A 215 12.14 17.72 -25.76
CA GLN A 215 11.24 18.79 -25.35
C GLN A 215 9.83 18.54 -25.93
N VAL A 216 8.84 18.58 -25.04
CA VAL A 216 7.42 18.43 -25.40
C VAL A 216 6.63 19.52 -24.68
N ASP A 217 5.87 20.31 -25.45
CA ASP A 217 5.02 21.38 -24.94
C ASP A 217 5.76 22.35 -23.99
N GLY A 218 7.03 22.65 -24.27
CA GLY A 218 7.88 23.53 -23.45
C GLY A 218 8.49 22.87 -22.22
N ILE A 219 8.23 21.57 -21.98
CA ILE A 219 8.76 20.81 -20.86
C ILE A 219 9.95 19.98 -21.34
N MET A 220 11.05 20.04 -20.60
CA MET A 220 12.22 19.18 -20.82
C MET A 220 11.90 17.76 -20.27
N ILE A 221 12.13 16.75 -21.10
CA ILE A 221 11.92 15.34 -20.80
C ILE A 221 13.28 14.66 -20.76
N ASP A 222 13.66 14.19 -19.59
CA ASP A 222 14.85 13.39 -19.34
C ASP A 222 14.48 12.03 -18.73
N VAL A 223 15.45 11.23 -18.36
CA VAL A 223 15.24 9.92 -17.72
C VAL A 223 14.43 10.02 -16.41
N ALA A 224 14.51 11.13 -15.67
CA ALA A 224 13.75 11.30 -14.43
C ALA A 224 12.25 11.47 -14.73
N VAL A 225 11.90 12.26 -15.74
CA VAL A 225 10.51 12.42 -16.18
C VAL A 225 9.97 11.10 -16.74
N VAL A 226 10.77 10.33 -17.48
CA VAL A 226 10.38 9.02 -18.00
C VAL A 226 10.02 8.06 -16.88
N ARG A 227 10.79 8.01 -15.79
CA ARG A 227 10.46 7.19 -14.62
C ARG A 227 9.11 7.56 -13.99
N LEU A 228 8.77 8.85 -13.96
CA LEU A 228 7.46 9.29 -13.45
C LEU A 228 6.32 8.82 -14.34
N VAL A 229 6.43 9.03 -15.66
CA VAL A 229 5.36 8.66 -16.61
C VAL A 229 5.20 7.14 -16.73
N GLN A 230 6.26 6.37 -16.61
CA GLN A 230 6.21 4.89 -16.57
C GLN A 230 5.38 4.35 -15.39
N ASN A 231 5.35 5.04 -14.26
CA ASN A 231 4.45 4.66 -13.16
C ASN A 231 2.97 4.79 -13.56
N THR A 232 2.63 5.84 -14.31
CA THR A 232 1.25 6.04 -14.83
C THR A 232 0.89 4.97 -15.85
N LEU A 233 1.77 4.69 -16.82
CA LEU A 233 1.54 3.68 -17.85
C LEU A 233 1.40 2.28 -17.26
N ARG A 234 2.23 1.92 -16.28
CA ARG A 234 2.13 0.63 -15.60
C ARG A 234 0.79 0.46 -14.87
N LYS A 235 0.29 1.53 -14.22
CA LYS A 235 -1.04 1.50 -13.59
C LYS A 235 -2.15 1.35 -14.64
N ALA A 236 -2.03 2.02 -15.78
CA ALA A 236 -2.97 1.89 -16.89
C ALA A 236 -3.03 0.45 -17.41
N ASP A 237 -1.88 -0.16 -17.66
CA ASP A 237 -1.77 -1.57 -18.11
C ASP A 237 -2.44 -2.54 -17.11
N LEU A 238 -2.25 -2.33 -15.79
CA LEU A 238 -2.85 -3.17 -14.75
C LEU A 238 -4.38 -3.14 -14.75
N ILE A 239 -4.99 -2.03 -15.15
CA ILE A 239 -6.46 -1.87 -15.20
C ILE A 239 -7.02 -2.02 -16.61
N GLY A 240 -6.18 -2.35 -17.60
CA GLY A 240 -6.59 -2.63 -18.98
C GLY A 240 -6.94 -1.40 -19.81
N MET A 241 -6.28 -0.27 -19.56
CA MET A 241 -6.40 0.98 -20.35
C MET A 241 -5.37 1.02 -21.48
#